data_f1f6f87f6693024708c810f75ed13e5c
#
_entry.id   f1f6f87f6693024708c810f75ed13e5c
#
_cell.length_a   1.000
_cell.length_b   1.000
_cell.length_c   1.000
_cell.angle_alpha   90.00
_cell.angle_beta   90.00
_cell.angle_gamma   90.00
#
_symmetry.space_group_name_H-M   'P 1'
#
loop_
_entity.id
_entity.type
_entity.pdbx_description
1 polymer ?
#
loop_
_entity_poly.entity_id
_entity_poly.type
_entity_poly.pdbx_seq_one_letter_code
_entity_poly.pdbx_strand_id
1 'polypeptide(L)'
;MEQSLVNDIALQLANGKALNTDIPTALVSEAFHVTSLEAYQKEPVRIRQAVELKSETALIDYVNKFKVEGTAVFSDLDELAINVIFDYHRDAGQPRWGNHRAAYHCPFSKDWKGWQDKNKQAMNQIEFGLFLENNIHCIAAEGNAVSGAELLAMVLAFEETRKSEFKSVQRLQDGTMSFAFADEQSGGGKARLPEEITLGIQPFRNGDFYQIKARVRYRIKDGALTLWYELINPEKVIESAFNSTIEKLKTNIANVDFYEGALI
;
A
#
# COMPACT_ATOMS: atom_id res chain seq x y z
N MET A 1 -29.94 -34.02 58.38
CA MET A 1 -29.56 -34.78 57.18
C MET A 1 -29.96 -34.06 55.90
N GLU A 2 -31.20 -33.56 55.75
CA GLU A 2 -31.67 -32.85 54.54
C GLU A 2 -30.93 -31.53 54.30
N GLN A 3 -30.67 -30.73 55.36
CA GLN A 3 -30.00 -29.45 55.21
C GLN A 3 -28.54 -29.57 54.72
N SER A 4 -27.83 -30.66 55.12
CA SER A 4 -26.49 -30.91 54.65
C SER A 4 -26.47 -31.35 53.17
N LEU A 5 -27.44 -32.15 52.75
CA LEU A 5 -27.57 -32.59 51.37
C LEU A 5 -27.91 -31.43 50.43
N VAL A 6 -28.79 -30.53 50.86
CA VAL A 6 -29.15 -29.31 50.10
C VAL A 6 -27.93 -28.39 49.99
N ASN A 7 -27.13 -28.24 51.06
CA ASN A 7 -25.93 -27.44 51.03
C ASN A 7 -24.84 -28.05 50.12
N ASP A 8 -24.70 -29.39 50.14
CA ASP A 8 -23.75 -30.09 49.27
C ASP A 8 -24.16 -30.01 47.79
N ILE A 9 -25.46 -30.15 47.49
CA ILE A 9 -25.98 -29.95 46.12
C ILE A 9 -25.81 -28.51 45.70
N ALA A 10 -26.10 -27.55 46.57
CA ALA A 10 -25.92 -26.12 46.25
C ALA A 10 -24.43 -25.80 46.03
N LEU A 11 -23.51 -26.37 46.80
CA LEU A 11 -22.08 -26.18 46.60
C LEU A 11 -21.57 -26.83 45.31
N GLN A 12 -22.07 -28.03 44.98
CA GLN A 12 -21.73 -28.71 43.74
C GLN A 12 -22.27 -27.96 42.49
N LEU A 13 -23.47 -27.40 42.58
CA LEU A 13 -24.04 -26.55 41.53
C LEU A 13 -23.30 -25.21 41.40
N ALA A 14 -22.88 -24.61 42.54
CA ALA A 14 -22.12 -23.39 42.58
C ALA A 14 -20.70 -23.55 41.99
N ASN A 15 -20.07 -24.70 42.27
CA ASN A 15 -18.73 -25.00 41.74
C ASN A 15 -18.74 -25.50 40.29
N GLY A 16 -19.93 -25.78 39.73
CA GLY A 16 -20.09 -26.38 38.43
C GLY A 16 -19.58 -27.82 38.38
N LYS A 17 -20.11 -28.62 37.49
CA LYS A 17 -19.65 -29.98 37.24
C LYS A 17 -18.76 -30.04 36.04
N ALA A 18 -17.49 -30.34 36.23
CA ALA A 18 -16.59 -30.60 35.08
C ALA A 18 -17.07 -31.85 34.33
N LEU A 19 -17.23 -31.74 33.04
CA LEU A 19 -17.53 -32.82 32.14
C LEU A 19 -16.22 -33.33 31.53
N ASN A 20 -16.11 -34.64 31.43
CA ASN A 20 -14.93 -35.28 30.81
C ASN A 20 -15.09 -35.23 29.27
N THR A 21 -14.77 -34.11 28.67
CA THR A 21 -14.82 -33.83 27.24
C THR A 21 -13.46 -33.33 26.75
N ASP A 22 -13.19 -33.45 25.47
CA ASP A 22 -11.95 -32.95 24.82
C ASP A 22 -11.75 -31.45 25.05
N ILE A 23 -12.85 -30.74 25.26
CA ILE A 23 -12.82 -29.29 25.62
C ILE A 23 -13.24 -29.22 27.09
N PRO A 24 -12.42 -28.57 27.97
CA PRO A 24 -12.80 -28.39 29.37
C PRO A 24 -14.15 -27.69 29.47
N THR A 25 -15.16 -28.43 29.92
CA THR A 25 -16.55 -27.96 29.96
C THR A 25 -17.06 -28.13 31.41
N ALA A 26 -17.76 -27.14 31.91
CA ALA A 26 -18.42 -27.19 33.22
C ALA A 26 -19.91 -26.87 33.06
N LEU A 27 -20.76 -27.61 33.77
CA LEU A 27 -22.17 -27.29 33.95
C LEU A 27 -22.28 -26.23 35.05
N VAL A 28 -22.79 -25.04 34.70
CA VAL A 28 -23.03 -23.95 35.64
C VAL A 28 -24.52 -23.67 35.68
N SER A 29 -25.12 -23.47 36.85
CA SER A 29 -26.53 -23.07 36.95
C SER A 29 -26.75 -21.72 36.31
N GLU A 30 -27.92 -21.49 35.67
CA GLU A 30 -28.34 -20.21 35.10
C GLU A 30 -28.32 -19.04 36.10
N ALA A 31 -28.40 -19.34 37.40
CA ALA A 31 -28.31 -18.35 38.49
C ALA A 31 -26.90 -17.80 38.72
N PHE A 32 -25.86 -18.39 38.11
CA PHE A 32 -24.47 -17.98 38.30
C PHE A 32 -23.88 -17.42 37.03
N HIS A 33 -23.19 -16.29 37.15
CA HIS A 33 -22.45 -15.67 36.07
C HIS A 33 -20.95 -16.02 36.21
N VAL A 34 -20.35 -16.45 35.09
CA VAL A 34 -18.89 -16.62 35.04
C VAL A 34 -18.26 -15.24 34.95
N THR A 35 -17.54 -14.84 35.99
CA THR A 35 -16.84 -13.55 36.05
C THR A 35 -15.34 -13.79 36.08
N SER A 36 -14.62 -13.10 35.19
CA SER A 36 -13.16 -13.10 35.21
C SER A 36 -12.66 -12.23 36.36
N LEU A 37 -11.74 -12.75 37.12
CA LEU A 37 -11.03 -12.03 38.20
C LEU A 37 -9.71 -11.41 37.70
N GLU A 38 -9.43 -11.47 36.42
CA GLU A 38 -8.18 -10.97 35.81
C GLU A 38 -7.96 -9.47 36.11
N ALA A 39 -9.03 -8.68 36.18
CA ALA A 39 -8.97 -7.25 36.50
C ALA A 39 -8.45 -6.94 37.92
N TYR A 40 -8.47 -7.92 38.83
CA TYR A 40 -7.97 -7.78 40.20
C TYR A 40 -6.55 -8.33 40.38
N GLN A 41 -5.95 -8.86 39.31
CA GLN A 41 -4.56 -9.28 39.29
C GLN A 41 -3.62 -8.09 39.14
N LYS A 42 -2.41 -8.24 39.67
CA LYS A 42 -1.36 -7.21 39.53
C LYS A 42 -0.97 -6.94 38.09
N GLU A 43 -1.02 -7.97 37.24
CA GLU A 43 -0.64 -7.94 35.84
C GLU A 43 -1.59 -8.86 35.05
N PRO A 44 -1.93 -8.54 33.78
CA PRO A 44 -2.74 -9.42 32.96
C PRO A 44 -2.00 -10.74 32.68
N VAL A 45 -2.74 -11.83 32.61
CA VAL A 45 -2.18 -13.19 32.37
C VAL A 45 -1.55 -13.28 30.98
N ARG A 46 -2.08 -12.51 30.02
CA ARG A 46 -1.59 -12.48 28.64
C ARG A 46 -1.92 -11.15 27.98
N ILE A 47 -1.14 -10.78 26.97
CA ILE A 47 -1.41 -9.61 26.14
C ILE A 47 -2.62 -9.92 25.25
N ARG A 48 -3.66 -9.11 25.33
CA ARG A 48 -4.85 -9.13 24.46
C ARG A 48 -4.96 -7.78 23.77
N GLN A 49 -4.15 -7.56 22.75
CA GLN A 49 -4.05 -6.28 22.11
C GLN A 49 -3.84 -6.43 20.60
N ALA A 50 -4.56 -5.64 19.81
CA ALA A 50 -4.29 -5.42 18.40
C ALA A 50 -3.75 -3.99 18.23
N VAL A 51 -2.65 -3.85 17.51
CA VAL A 51 -1.99 -2.56 17.26
C VAL A 51 -1.85 -2.36 15.77
N GLU A 52 -2.24 -1.19 15.27
CA GLU A 52 -1.98 -0.77 13.91
C GLU A 52 -0.76 0.14 13.86
N LEU A 53 0.30 -0.32 13.20
CA LEU A 53 1.55 0.43 13.05
C LEU A 53 1.55 1.24 11.75
N LYS A 54 2.28 2.35 11.73
CA LYS A 54 2.21 3.33 10.64
C LYS A 54 3.48 3.39 9.80
N SER A 55 4.48 2.57 10.11
CA SER A 55 5.72 2.45 9.34
C SER A 55 6.30 1.04 9.42
N GLU A 56 7.06 0.67 8.39
CA GLU A 56 7.81 -0.58 8.32
C GLU A 56 8.77 -0.72 9.51
N THR A 57 9.53 0.34 9.82
CA THR A 57 10.47 0.34 10.95
C THR A 57 9.76 0.08 12.28
N ALA A 58 8.61 0.75 12.52
CA ALA A 58 7.85 0.52 13.74
C ALA A 58 7.33 -0.93 13.84
N LEU A 59 6.97 -1.54 12.71
CA LEU A 59 6.58 -2.95 12.68
C LEU A 59 7.77 -3.86 13.06
N ILE A 60 8.94 -3.63 12.46
CA ILE A 60 10.16 -4.39 12.75
C ILE A 60 10.51 -4.29 14.24
N ASP A 61 10.52 -3.09 14.79
CA ASP A 61 10.85 -2.84 16.19
C ASP A 61 9.84 -3.51 17.14
N TYR A 62 8.55 -3.38 16.81
CA TYR A 62 7.48 -3.96 17.61
C TYR A 62 7.53 -5.50 17.59
N VAL A 63 7.74 -6.09 16.40
CA VAL A 63 7.89 -7.55 16.27
C VAL A 63 9.10 -8.04 17.02
N ASN A 64 10.27 -7.41 16.85
CA ASN A 64 11.48 -7.82 17.56
C ASN A 64 11.36 -7.70 19.08
N LYS A 65 10.55 -6.77 19.59
CA LYS A 65 10.28 -6.63 21.03
C LYS A 65 9.38 -7.71 21.59
N PHE A 66 8.37 -8.13 20.83
CA PHE A 66 7.29 -8.97 21.35
C PHE A 66 7.24 -10.38 20.76
N LYS A 67 8.07 -10.69 19.74
CA LYS A 67 8.07 -12.02 19.14
C LYS A 67 8.43 -13.10 20.14
N VAL A 68 7.72 -14.19 20.05
CA VAL A 68 7.93 -15.43 20.81
C VAL A 68 7.94 -16.59 19.82
N GLU A 69 8.33 -17.76 20.29
CA GLU A 69 8.24 -18.98 19.49
C GLU A 69 6.79 -19.20 19.00
N GLY A 70 6.60 -19.45 17.71
CA GLY A 70 5.30 -19.53 17.05
C GLY A 70 4.69 -18.18 16.66
N THR A 71 5.44 -17.07 16.74
CA THR A 71 5.02 -15.83 16.07
C THR A 71 4.98 -16.04 14.57
N ALA A 72 3.92 -15.58 13.91
CA ALA A 72 3.73 -15.70 12.48
C ALA A 72 3.36 -14.35 11.83
N VAL A 73 3.87 -14.14 10.62
CA VAL A 73 3.59 -12.99 9.76
C VAL A 73 2.79 -13.46 8.56
N PHE A 74 1.69 -12.79 8.26
CA PHE A 74 0.85 -13.02 7.10
C PHE A 74 0.89 -11.78 6.22
N SER A 75 1.25 -11.93 4.95
CA SER A 75 1.31 -10.86 3.97
C SER A 75 0.22 -11.05 2.91
N ASP A 76 -0.59 -10.03 2.71
CA ASP A 76 -1.66 -9.99 1.73
C ASP A 76 -1.35 -8.90 0.70
N LEU A 77 -1.06 -9.33 -0.53
CA LEU A 77 -0.71 -8.44 -1.63
C LEU A 77 -1.94 -7.64 -2.12
N ASP A 78 -3.11 -8.24 -2.09
CA ASP A 78 -4.32 -7.58 -2.60
C ASP A 78 -4.73 -6.41 -1.71
N GLU A 79 -4.60 -6.58 -0.39
CA GLU A 79 -4.90 -5.53 0.60
C GLU A 79 -3.67 -4.69 0.97
N LEU A 80 -2.48 -5.03 0.46
CA LEU A 80 -1.19 -4.42 0.81
C LEU A 80 -0.97 -4.40 2.33
N ALA A 81 -1.38 -5.47 2.98
CA ALA A 81 -1.44 -5.62 4.42
C ALA A 81 -0.43 -6.64 4.94
N ILE A 82 0.15 -6.36 6.09
CA ILE A 82 1.04 -7.26 6.82
C ILE A 82 0.48 -7.41 8.23
N ASN A 83 0.08 -8.63 8.56
CA ASN A 83 -0.50 -8.98 9.83
C ASN A 83 0.45 -9.89 10.61
N VAL A 84 0.71 -9.56 11.87
CA VAL A 84 1.56 -10.34 12.76
C VAL A 84 0.72 -10.84 13.92
N ILE A 85 0.83 -12.15 14.22
CA ILE A 85 0.24 -12.78 15.40
C ILE A 85 1.37 -13.30 16.26
N PHE A 86 1.54 -12.72 17.44
CA PHE A 86 2.63 -13.06 18.34
C PHE A 86 2.40 -14.39 19.04
N ASP A 87 1.17 -14.67 19.41
CA ASP A 87 0.73 -15.93 20.04
C ASP A 87 -0.02 -16.81 19.03
N TYR A 88 0.56 -17.00 17.83
CA TYR A 88 0.07 -17.95 16.83
C TYR A 88 0.41 -19.39 17.24
N HIS A 89 -0.17 -20.37 16.55
CA HIS A 89 0.03 -21.79 16.85
C HIS A 89 1.50 -22.18 16.60
N ARG A 90 2.10 -22.95 17.53
CA ARG A 90 3.44 -23.49 17.30
C ARG A 90 3.42 -24.65 16.30
N ASP A 91 2.45 -25.54 16.52
CA ASP A 91 2.15 -26.69 15.69
C ASP A 91 0.70 -27.13 15.92
N ALA A 92 0.26 -28.21 15.29
CA ALA A 92 -1.09 -28.76 15.43
C ALA A 92 -1.43 -29.20 16.87
N GLY A 93 -0.43 -29.57 17.65
CA GLY A 93 -0.60 -30.03 19.04
C GLY A 93 -0.53 -28.91 20.08
N GLN A 94 -0.12 -27.71 19.68
CA GLN A 94 0.07 -26.56 20.56
C GLN A 94 -0.68 -25.31 20.08
N PRO A 95 -2.03 -25.38 20.01
CA PRO A 95 -2.83 -24.24 19.60
C PRO A 95 -2.75 -23.10 20.64
N ARG A 96 -2.80 -21.84 20.15
CA ARG A 96 -2.81 -20.64 20.95
C ARG A 96 -3.97 -19.74 20.56
N TRP A 97 -4.17 -18.66 21.31
CA TRP A 97 -5.35 -17.83 21.21
C TRP A 97 -5.30 -16.76 20.11
N GLY A 98 -4.10 -16.39 19.63
CA GLY A 98 -3.93 -15.35 18.61
C GLY A 98 -4.47 -13.98 19.03
N ASN A 99 -4.33 -13.63 20.31
CA ASN A 99 -4.92 -12.40 20.86
C ASN A 99 -3.99 -11.18 20.77
N HIS A 100 -2.69 -11.41 20.69
CA HIS A 100 -1.71 -10.32 20.50
C HIS A 100 -1.36 -10.19 19.03
N ARG A 101 -1.76 -9.07 18.43
CA ARG A 101 -1.65 -8.85 16.98
C ARG A 101 -1.06 -7.48 16.68
N ALA A 102 -0.35 -7.39 15.59
CA ALA A 102 0.02 -6.13 14.97
C ALA A 102 -0.34 -6.15 13.49
N ALA A 103 -0.73 -5.00 12.96
CA ALA A 103 -1.02 -4.83 11.54
C ALA A 103 -0.27 -3.62 11.00
N TYR A 104 0.16 -3.71 9.75
CA TYR A 104 0.71 -2.62 8.97
C TYR A 104 0.14 -2.68 7.56
N HIS A 105 -0.49 -1.61 7.14
CA HIS A 105 -0.93 -1.42 5.76
C HIS A 105 0.08 -0.51 5.08
N CYS A 106 0.58 -0.90 3.91
CA CYS A 106 1.52 -0.10 3.15
C CYS A 106 0.83 1.15 2.56
N PRO A 107 1.01 2.34 3.15
CA PRO A 107 0.29 3.52 2.69
C PRO A 107 0.94 4.06 1.42
N PHE A 108 0.16 4.28 0.38
CA PHE A 108 0.66 4.95 -0.82
C PHE A 108 1.23 6.34 -0.50
N SER A 109 2.32 6.70 -1.17
CA SER A 109 2.88 8.05 -1.12
C SER A 109 1.92 9.07 -1.75
N LYS A 110 2.13 10.35 -1.45
CA LYS A 110 1.33 11.42 -2.07
C LYS A 110 1.60 11.50 -3.57
N ASP A 111 2.85 11.34 -3.95
CA ASP A 111 3.27 11.42 -5.35
C ASP A 111 2.68 10.28 -6.15
N TRP A 112 2.76 9.04 -5.62
CA TRP A 112 2.14 7.89 -6.28
C TRP A 112 0.64 8.09 -6.50
N LYS A 113 -0.09 8.53 -5.46
CA LYS A 113 -1.52 8.83 -5.58
C LYS A 113 -1.78 9.91 -6.63
N GLY A 114 -1.02 11.00 -6.62
CA GLY A 114 -1.18 12.08 -7.59
C GLY A 114 -1.01 11.60 -9.04
N TRP A 115 0.00 10.76 -9.30
CA TRP A 115 0.22 10.18 -10.61
C TRP A 115 -0.83 9.11 -10.97
N GLN A 116 -1.31 8.32 -10.02
CA GLN A 116 -2.38 7.35 -10.27
C GLN A 116 -3.73 8.02 -10.53
N ASP A 117 -4.09 9.01 -9.73
CA ASP A 117 -5.37 9.71 -9.84
C ASP A 117 -5.55 10.42 -11.19
N LYS A 118 -4.45 10.90 -11.78
CA LYS A 118 -4.45 11.58 -13.09
C LYS A 118 -4.12 10.65 -14.25
N ASN A 119 -3.82 9.39 -14.00
CA ASN A 119 -3.50 8.42 -15.05
C ASN A 119 -4.68 8.27 -16.04
N LYS A 120 -4.39 8.41 -17.33
CA LYS A 120 -5.37 8.37 -18.44
C LYS A 120 -6.44 9.46 -18.39
N GLN A 121 -6.31 10.47 -17.55
CA GLN A 121 -7.23 11.61 -17.54
C GLN A 121 -6.76 12.67 -18.55
N ALA A 122 -7.63 13.04 -19.45
CA ALA A 122 -7.38 14.12 -20.41
C ALA A 122 -7.42 15.49 -19.71
N MET A 123 -6.37 16.27 -19.90
CA MET A 123 -6.19 17.61 -19.34
C MET A 123 -6.01 18.60 -20.47
N ASN A 124 -6.45 19.83 -20.31
CA ASN A 124 -6.03 20.89 -21.20
C ASN A 124 -4.55 21.22 -20.98
N GLN A 125 -3.96 22.01 -21.86
CA GLN A 125 -2.54 22.33 -21.84
C GLN A 125 -2.09 23.02 -20.54
N ILE A 126 -2.89 23.92 -20.01
CA ILE A 126 -2.59 24.65 -18.76
C ILE A 126 -2.65 23.68 -17.57
N GLU A 127 -3.69 22.87 -17.49
CA GLU A 127 -3.84 21.86 -16.44
C GLU A 127 -2.71 20.84 -16.45
N PHE A 128 -2.31 20.36 -17.64
CA PHE A 128 -1.21 19.43 -17.79
C PHE A 128 0.13 20.07 -17.40
N GLY A 129 0.37 21.32 -17.82
CA GLY A 129 1.54 22.10 -17.42
C GLY A 129 1.65 22.29 -15.92
N LEU A 130 0.56 22.71 -15.26
CA LEU A 130 0.50 22.85 -13.80
C LEU A 130 0.71 21.51 -13.08
N PHE A 131 0.14 20.43 -13.62
CA PHE A 131 0.39 19.09 -13.08
C PHE A 131 1.87 18.71 -13.15
N LEU A 132 2.54 18.93 -14.28
CA LEU A 132 3.96 18.67 -14.46
C LEU A 132 4.82 19.54 -13.54
N GLU A 133 4.51 20.82 -13.43
CA GLU A 133 5.23 21.75 -12.54
C GLU A 133 5.20 21.29 -11.09
N ASN A 134 4.01 20.91 -10.58
CA ASN A 134 3.84 20.44 -9.23
C ASN A 134 4.51 19.07 -8.95
N ASN A 135 4.75 18.27 -9.99
CA ASN A 135 5.29 16.92 -9.89
C ASN A 135 6.64 16.74 -10.61
N ILE A 136 7.34 17.84 -10.91
CA ILE A 136 8.59 17.85 -11.66
C ILE A 136 9.68 16.99 -11.02
N HIS A 137 9.69 16.91 -9.69
CA HIS A 137 10.62 16.12 -8.90
C HIS A 137 10.47 14.61 -9.10
N CYS A 138 9.32 14.14 -9.61
CA CYS A 138 9.09 12.75 -9.93
C CYS A 138 9.62 12.35 -11.31
N ILE A 139 9.94 13.31 -12.18
CA ILE A 139 10.39 13.02 -13.55
C ILE A 139 11.91 12.81 -13.53
N ALA A 140 12.31 11.57 -13.78
CA ALA A 140 13.72 11.20 -13.80
C ALA A 140 14.34 11.47 -15.18
N ALA A 141 15.43 12.24 -15.19
CA ALA A 141 16.25 12.42 -16.39
C ALA A 141 17.44 11.44 -16.33
N GLU A 142 17.37 10.31 -17.02
CA GLU A 142 18.48 9.38 -17.15
C GLU A 142 18.92 9.30 -18.61
N GLY A 143 20.21 9.46 -18.83
CA GLY A 143 20.81 9.42 -20.18
C GLY A 143 20.25 10.49 -21.09
N ASN A 144 19.62 10.09 -22.18
CA ASN A 144 18.99 10.99 -23.16
C ASN A 144 17.50 11.26 -22.89
N ALA A 145 16.98 10.88 -21.71
CA ALA A 145 15.59 11.10 -21.36
C ALA A 145 15.35 12.60 -21.10
N VAL A 146 14.16 13.07 -21.51
CA VAL A 146 13.72 14.44 -21.31
C VAL A 146 13.55 14.71 -19.82
N SER A 147 14.19 15.78 -19.35
CA SER A 147 14.00 16.24 -17.98
C SER A 147 12.60 16.81 -17.74
N GLY A 148 12.16 16.87 -16.49
CA GLY A 148 10.88 17.48 -16.17
C GLY A 148 10.77 18.95 -16.58
N ALA A 149 11.86 19.71 -16.49
CA ALA A 149 11.91 21.10 -16.93
C ALA A 149 11.79 21.24 -18.44
N GLU A 150 12.47 20.36 -19.20
CA GLU A 150 12.35 20.34 -20.67
C GLU A 150 10.96 19.92 -21.11
N LEU A 151 10.36 18.90 -20.47
CA LEU A 151 9.01 18.49 -20.76
C LEU A 151 7.99 19.61 -20.49
N LEU A 152 8.13 20.32 -19.38
CA LEU A 152 7.30 21.47 -19.04
C LEU A 152 7.45 22.57 -20.09
N ALA A 153 8.68 22.91 -20.48
CA ALA A 153 8.94 23.91 -21.54
C ALA A 153 8.32 23.50 -22.87
N MET A 154 8.41 22.22 -23.25
CA MET A 154 7.77 21.69 -24.46
C MET A 154 6.25 21.84 -24.40
N VAL A 155 5.62 21.50 -23.26
CA VAL A 155 4.18 21.64 -23.09
C VAL A 155 3.75 23.09 -23.14
N LEU A 156 4.46 24.02 -22.52
CA LEU A 156 4.14 25.45 -22.51
C LEU A 156 4.35 26.09 -23.90
N ALA A 157 5.38 25.66 -24.66
CA ALA A 157 5.63 26.15 -26.03
C ALA A 157 4.46 25.86 -26.99
N PHE A 158 3.62 24.87 -26.67
CA PHE A 158 2.39 24.63 -27.43
C PHE A 158 1.37 25.78 -27.33
N GLU A 159 1.35 26.54 -26.28
CA GLU A 159 0.40 27.63 -26.07
C GLU A 159 0.73 28.84 -26.93
N GLU A 160 2.02 29.15 -27.12
CA GLU A 160 2.45 30.27 -27.99
C GLU A 160 2.14 30.02 -29.45
N THR A 161 2.17 28.77 -29.90
CA THR A 161 1.91 28.38 -31.30
C THR A 161 0.43 28.16 -31.59
N ARG A 162 -0.46 28.23 -30.59
CA ARG A 162 -1.92 28.10 -30.75
C ARG A 162 -2.54 29.19 -31.68
N LYS A 163 -1.81 30.26 -31.92
CA LYS A 163 -2.22 31.34 -32.84
C LYS A 163 -1.83 31.08 -34.30
N SER A 164 -1.02 30.07 -34.58
CA SER A 164 -0.59 29.69 -35.90
C SER A 164 -1.40 28.50 -36.42
N GLU A 165 -1.74 28.50 -37.71
CA GLU A 165 -2.47 27.39 -38.33
C GLU A 165 -1.69 26.08 -38.27
N PHE A 166 -2.32 25.05 -37.75
CA PHE A 166 -1.77 23.70 -37.60
C PHE A 166 -1.67 23.04 -38.99
N LYS A 167 -0.46 22.83 -39.50
CA LYS A 167 -0.27 22.27 -40.87
C LYS A 167 0.00 20.77 -40.92
N SER A 168 0.72 20.17 -39.96
CA SER A 168 0.94 18.73 -39.99
C SER A 168 1.49 18.17 -38.65
N VAL A 169 1.18 16.92 -38.38
CA VAL A 169 1.78 16.11 -37.30
C VAL A 169 2.47 14.92 -37.94
N GLN A 170 3.75 14.75 -37.71
CA GLN A 170 4.49 13.56 -38.13
C GLN A 170 5.10 12.84 -36.96
N ARG A 171 4.93 11.51 -36.94
CA ARG A 171 5.68 10.63 -36.03
C ARG A 171 7.03 10.33 -36.66
N LEU A 172 8.10 10.64 -35.94
CA LEU A 172 9.45 10.33 -36.41
C LEU A 172 9.83 8.88 -36.11
N GLN A 173 10.83 8.35 -36.81
CA GLN A 173 11.30 6.95 -36.62
C GLN A 173 11.90 6.68 -35.22
N ASP A 174 12.32 7.72 -34.53
CA ASP A 174 12.87 7.65 -33.15
C ASP A 174 11.80 7.61 -32.05
N GLY A 175 10.51 7.53 -32.43
CA GLY A 175 9.39 7.50 -31.50
C GLY A 175 8.93 8.88 -31.02
N THR A 176 9.63 9.96 -31.36
CA THR A 176 9.20 11.32 -31.03
C THR A 176 8.14 11.82 -32.00
N MET A 177 7.27 12.74 -31.53
CA MET A 177 6.26 13.38 -32.34
C MET A 177 6.69 14.81 -32.68
N SER A 178 6.73 15.11 -33.95
CA SER A 178 7.10 16.45 -34.46
C SER A 178 5.86 17.18 -34.93
N PHE A 179 5.70 18.41 -34.48
CA PHE A 179 4.63 19.30 -34.90
C PHE A 179 5.23 20.42 -35.78
N ALA A 180 4.70 20.60 -36.97
CA ALA A 180 5.08 21.69 -37.83
C ALA A 180 4.03 22.77 -37.77
N PHE A 181 4.44 23.96 -37.38
CA PHE A 181 3.60 25.16 -37.39
C PHE A 181 3.99 26.01 -38.61
N ALA A 182 3.00 26.57 -39.26
CA ALA A 182 3.23 27.55 -40.29
C ALA A 182 3.17 28.95 -39.68
N ASP A 183 4.32 29.48 -39.36
CA ASP A 183 4.48 30.90 -39.15
C ASP A 183 5.41 31.41 -40.27
N GLU A 184 4.93 32.31 -41.13
CA GLU A 184 5.66 32.79 -42.28
C GLU A 184 6.77 33.79 -41.92
N GLN A 185 6.94 34.14 -40.62
CA GLN A 185 7.89 35.18 -40.21
C GLN A 185 8.96 34.77 -39.20
N SER A 186 8.89 33.58 -38.59
CA SER A 186 9.97 33.07 -37.73
C SER A 186 10.20 31.60 -38.02
N GLY A 187 11.44 31.24 -38.31
CA GLY A 187 11.82 29.88 -38.70
C GLY A 187 11.18 28.81 -37.81
N GLY A 188 10.28 28.05 -38.41
CA GLY A 188 9.35 27.12 -37.75
C GLY A 188 9.99 26.29 -36.67
N GLY A 189 9.69 26.59 -35.43
CA GLY A 189 10.07 25.80 -34.27
C GLY A 189 9.29 24.50 -34.28
N LYS A 190 10.00 23.36 -34.32
CA LYS A 190 9.37 22.03 -34.11
C LYS A 190 9.38 21.71 -32.63
N ALA A 191 8.26 21.89 -31.94
CA ALA A 191 8.10 21.36 -30.63
C ALA A 191 7.93 19.83 -30.71
N ARG A 192 8.76 19.09 -30.00
CA ARG A 192 8.73 17.62 -29.95
C ARG A 192 8.31 17.18 -28.56
N LEU A 193 7.21 16.46 -28.43
CA LEU A 193 6.85 15.78 -27.19
C LEU A 193 7.45 14.37 -27.20
N PRO A 194 8.08 13.94 -26.09
CA PRO A 194 8.57 12.57 -25.99
C PRO A 194 7.38 11.59 -26.01
N GLU A 195 7.60 10.41 -26.58
CA GLU A 195 6.58 9.36 -26.54
C GLU A 195 6.42 8.78 -25.13
N GLU A 196 7.54 8.68 -24.43
CA GLU A 196 7.59 8.16 -23.06
C GLU A 196 8.42 9.07 -22.15
N ILE A 197 8.05 9.13 -20.89
CA ILE A 197 8.81 9.74 -19.80
C ILE A 197 9.06 8.69 -18.73
N THR A 198 10.14 8.85 -17.97
CA THR A 198 10.46 8.00 -16.84
C THR A 198 10.18 8.76 -15.55
N LEU A 199 9.47 8.12 -14.64
CA LEU A 199 9.23 8.63 -13.29
C LEU A 199 10.11 7.86 -12.31
N GLY A 200 10.76 8.57 -11.38
CA GLY A 200 11.40 8.02 -10.19
C GLY A 200 10.52 8.32 -8.99
N ILE A 201 9.76 7.34 -8.51
CA ILE A 201 8.70 7.57 -7.54
C ILE A 201 8.69 6.50 -6.45
N GLN A 202 8.33 6.87 -5.24
CA GLN A 202 8.07 5.93 -4.15
C GLN A 202 6.61 5.50 -4.18
N PRO A 203 6.26 4.23 -4.44
CA PRO A 203 4.88 3.77 -4.37
C PRO A 203 4.31 3.92 -2.95
N PHE A 204 5.06 3.47 -1.95
CA PHE A 204 4.68 3.56 -0.54
C PHE A 204 5.42 4.68 0.19
N ARG A 205 4.79 5.24 1.20
CA ARG A 205 5.37 6.27 2.06
C ARG A 205 6.62 5.73 2.77
N ASN A 206 7.73 6.43 2.63
CA ASN A 206 9.04 6.05 3.18
C ASN A 206 9.58 4.71 2.64
N GLY A 207 9.02 4.20 1.53
CA GLY A 207 9.53 3.03 0.83
C GLY A 207 10.68 3.38 -0.11
N ASP A 208 11.11 2.40 -0.92
CA ASP A 208 12.14 2.61 -1.93
C ASP A 208 11.60 3.35 -3.15
N PHE A 209 12.52 3.97 -3.90
CA PHE A 209 12.21 4.56 -5.20
C PHE A 209 12.18 3.51 -6.30
N TYR A 210 11.19 3.62 -7.15
CA TYR A 210 11.02 2.77 -8.33
C TYR A 210 10.93 3.62 -9.58
N GLN A 211 11.49 3.10 -10.66
CA GLN A 211 11.30 3.68 -11.98
C GLN A 211 10.02 3.12 -12.61
N ILE A 212 9.18 4.02 -13.11
CA ILE A 212 8.02 3.66 -13.92
C ILE A 212 7.97 4.54 -15.17
N LYS A 213 7.69 3.91 -16.30
CA LYS A 213 7.49 4.65 -17.55
C LYS A 213 6.04 5.10 -17.69
N ALA A 214 5.86 6.27 -18.28
CA ALA A 214 4.56 6.78 -18.67
C ALA A 214 4.59 7.23 -20.13
N ARG A 215 3.60 6.79 -20.92
CA ARG A 215 3.42 7.23 -22.29
C ARG A 215 2.71 8.56 -22.31
N VAL A 216 3.31 9.56 -22.94
CA VAL A 216 2.67 10.85 -23.17
C VAL A 216 1.75 10.74 -24.38
N ARG A 217 0.51 11.19 -24.23
CA ARG A 217 -0.52 11.15 -25.27
C ARG A 217 -1.14 12.53 -25.45
N TYR A 218 -1.63 12.78 -26.63
CA TYR A 218 -2.37 13.99 -26.93
C TYR A 218 -3.45 13.74 -27.98
N ARG A 219 -4.40 14.62 -28.01
CA ARG A 219 -5.44 14.68 -29.06
C ARG A 219 -5.80 16.14 -29.36
N ILE A 220 -5.97 16.42 -30.65
CA ILE A 220 -6.49 17.71 -31.10
C ILE A 220 -7.88 17.45 -31.66
N LYS A 221 -8.87 18.15 -31.13
CA LYS A 221 -10.24 18.12 -31.59
C LYS A 221 -10.79 19.55 -31.60
N ASP A 222 -11.38 19.98 -32.73
CA ASP A 222 -11.98 21.30 -32.90
C ASP A 222 -11.05 22.47 -32.49
N GLY A 223 -9.75 22.34 -32.80
CA GLY A 223 -8.71 23.32 -32.43
C GLY A 223 -8.31 23.31 -30.96
N ALA A 224 -8.85 22.41 -30.14
CA ALA A 224 -8.48 22.24 -28.73
C ALA A 224 -7.48 21.10 -28.58
N LEU A 225 -6.35 21.38 -27.91
CA LEU A 225 -5.35 20.38 -27.52
C LEU A 225 -5.71 19.82 -26.17
N THR A 226 -5.72 18.49 -26.07
CA THR A 226 -5.80 17.75 -24.80
C THR A 226 -4.60 16.84 -24.68
N LEU A 227 -4.05 16.74 -23.47
CA LEU A 227 -2.86 15.96 -23.12
C LEU A 227 -3.20 15.01 -21.98
N TRP A 228 -2.59 13.83 -21.98
CA TRP A 228 -2.65 12.90 -20.86
C TRP A 228 -1.43 11.99 -20.87
N TYR A 229 -1.24 11.26 -19.82
CA TYR A 229 -0.24 10.19 -19.76
C TYR A 229 -0.89 8.87 -19.38
N GLU A 230 -0.19 7.78 -19.68
CA GLU A 230 -0.59 6.41 -19.35
C GLU A 230 0.59 5.72 -18.67
N LEU A 231 0.46 5.44 -17.37
CA LEU A 231 1.45 4.65 -16.63
C LEU A 231 1.54 3.24 -17.22
N ILE A 232 2.76 2.74 -17.37
CA ILE A 232 3.01 1.41 -17.94
C ILE A 232 3.17 0.40 -16.80
N ASN A 233 2.22 -0.52 -16.68
CA ASN A 233 2.19 -1.61 -15.69
C ASN A 233 2.40 -1.13 -14.23
N PRO A 234 1.63 -0.15 -13.74
CA PRO A 234 1.79 0.37 -12.39
C PRO A 234 1.57 -0.70 -11.31
N GLU A 235 0.73 -1.69 -11.57
CA GLU A 235 0.49 -2.84 -10.70
C GLU A 235 1.76 -3.64 -10.39
N LYS A 236 2.64 -3.84 -11.39
CA LYS A 236 3.91 -4.55 -11.19
C LYS A 236 4.88 -3.79 -10.29
N VAL A 237 4.82 -2.46 -10.33
CA VAL A 237 5.66 -1.63 -9.45
C VAL A 237 5.16 -1.73 -8.01
N ILE A 238 3.84 -1.76 -7.80
CA ILE A 238 3.23 -1.98 -6.47
C ILE A 238 3.62 -3.35 -5.93
N GLU A 239 3.46 -4.40 -6.73
CA GLU A 239 3.85 -5.77 -6.37
C GLU A 239 5.33 -5.85 -5.99
N SER A 240 6.23 -5.28 -6.81
CA SER A 240 7.67 -5.25 -6.53
C SER A 240 7.99 -4.49 -5.24
N ALA A 241 7.31 -3.37 -4.99
CA ALA A 241 7.50 -2.58 -3.79
C ALA A 241 7.01 -3.31 -2.53
N PHE A 242 5.87 -4.00 -2.62
CA PHE A 242 5.35 -4.80 -1.52
C PHE A 242 6.28 -5.99 -1.20
N ASN A 243 6.71 -6.72 -2.22
CA ASN A 243 7.66 -7.83 -2.06
C ASN A 243 8.99 -7.36 -1.46
N SER A 244 9.49 -6.18 -1.84
CA SER A 244 10.68 -5.58 -1.22
C SER A 244 10.47 -5.31 0.28
N THR A 245 9.29 -4.82 0.66
CA THR A 245 8.93 -4.65 2.08
C THR A 245 8.95 -5.98 2.83
N ILE A 246 8.38 -7.04 2.26
CA ILE A 246 8.39 -8.38 2.87
C ILE A 246 9.83 -8.92 3.03
N GLU A 247 10.67 -8.76 2.03
CA GLU A 247 12.08 -9.21 2.11
C GLU A 247 12.88 -8.43 3.16
N LYS A 248 12.62 -7.13 3.32
CA LYS A 248 13.19 -6.34 4.41
C LYS A 248 12.74 -6.85 5.77
N LEU A 249 11.47 -7.20 5.94
CA LEU A 249 10.95 -7.79 7.17
C LEU A 249 11.63 -9.13 7.45
N LYS A 250 11.72 -10.04 6.49
CA LYS A 250 12.42 -11.33 6.63
C LYS A 250 13.88 -11.16 7.06
N THR A 251 14.55 -10.15 6.51
CA THR A 251 15.96 -9.86 6.83
C THR A 251 16.13 -9.33 8.26
N ASN A 252 15.19 -8.49 8.73
CA ASN A 252 15.32 -7.80 10.02
C ASN A 252 14.58 -8.49 11.17
N ILE A 253 13.76 -9.52 10.88
CA ILE A 253 13.02 -10.28 11.86
C ILE A 253 13.42 -11.76 11.76
N ALA A 254 14.32 -12.20 12.64
CA ALA A 254 14.76 -13.59 12.67
C ALA A 254 13.79 -14.47 13.47
N ASN A 255 13.73 -15.76 13.14
CA ASN A 255 12.98 -16.81 13.85
C ASN A 255 11.46 -16.54 13.92
N VAL A 256 10.89 -16.11 12.82
CA VAL A 256 9.45 -15.91 12.65
C VAL A 256 9.04 -16.54 11.32
N ASP A 257 7.90 -17.21 11.31
CA ASP A 257 7.35 -17.81 10.10
C ASP A 257 6.62 -16.75 9.25
N PHE A 258 6.85 -16.79 7.94
CA PHE A 258 6.21 -15.89 6.98
C PHE A 258 5.30 -16.69 6.06
N TYR A 259 4.06 -16.28 5.96
CA TYR A 259 3.05 -16.86 5.10
C TYR A 259 2.47 -15.79 4.17
N GLU A 260 2.23 -16.16 2.92
CA GLU A 260 1.47 -15.33 1.98
C GLU A 260 -0.01 -15.71 2.08
N GLY A 261 -0.85 -14.74 2.34
CA GLY A 261 -2.30 -14.91 2.47
C GLY A 261 -2.92 -14.03 3.53
N ALA A 262 -4.25 -13.99 3.54
CA ALA A 262 -5.06 -13.29 4.54
C ALA A 262 -5.49 -14.22 5.67
N LEU A 263 -5.64 -13.66 6.87
CA LEU A 263 -6.34 -14.32 7.98
C LEU A 263 -7.84 -14.10 7.80
N ILE A 264 -8.57 -15.18 7.68
CA ILE A 264 -10.03 -15.20 7.53
C ILE A 264 -10.69 -15.27 8.91
#